data_fd8d66a62c66855d7717330e15186f96
#
_entry.id   fd8d66a62c66855d7717330e15186f96
#
_cell.length_a   1.000
_cell.length_b   1.000
_cell.length_c   1.000
_cell.angle_alpha   90.00
_cell.angle_beta   90.00
_cell.angle_gamma   90.00
#
_symmetry.space_group_name_H-M   'P 1'
#
loop_
_entity.id
_entity.type
_entity.pdbx_description
1 polymer ?
#
loop_
_entity_poly.entity_id
_entity_poly.type
_entity_poly.pdbx_seq_one_letter_code
_entity_poly.pdbx_strand_id
1 'polypeptide(L)'
;MKEIEVFTDGACRGNPGPGGWGVLLRIDGGETPLWGGENNTTNNRMELKAAIMALEYFEENIALSITTDSTYVKDGMTKWLENWKSKNWLTASKKPVKNKDLWVKLDELNSTRQVSWFWVKAHAGHRENEIADMLANLSLIHI
;
A
#
# COMPACT_ATOMS: atom_id res chain seq x y z
N MET A 1 18.86 -10.55 -13.34
CA MET A 1 17.57 -10.18 -12.74
C MET A 1 17.75 -8.95 -11.88
N LYS A 2 16.80 -8.02 -11.98
CA LYS A 2 16.81 -6.84 -11.13
C LYS A 2 16.36 -7.18 -9.72
N GLU A 3 17.05 -6.64 -8.73
CA GLU A 3 16.59 -6.72 -7.36
C GLU A 3 15.73 -5.48 -7.08
N ILE A 4 14.45 -5.71 -6.77
CA ILE A 4 13.49 -4.64 -6.55
C ILE A 4 12.90 -4.76 -5.15
N GLU A 5 13.14 -3.73 -4.35
CA GLU A 5 12.57 -3.60 -3.00
C GLU A 5 11.72 -2.35 -2.94
N VAL A 6 10.54 -2.46 -2.34
CA VAL A 6 9.59 -1.36 -2.26
C VAL A 6 9.16 -1.17 -0.82
N PHE A 7 9.10 0.08 -0.38
CA PHE A 7 8.68 0.46 0.97
C PHE A 7 7.53 1.44 0.87
N THR A 8 6.43 1.17 1.56
CA THR A 8 5.19 1.93 1.41
C THR A 8 4.67 2.43 2.74
N ASP A 9 4.00 3.60 2.72
CA ASP A 9 3.32 4.11 3.89
C ASP A 9 2.16 5.03 3.48
N GLY A 10 1.23 5.24 4.39
CA GLY A 10 0.10 6.15 4.21
C GLY A 10 -0.12 6.99 5.46
N ALA A 11 -0.62 8.20 5.29
CA ALA A 11 -0.90 9.12 6.37
C ALA A 11 -2.21 9.87 6.10
N CYS A 12 -2.89 10.31 7.14
CA CYS A 12 -4.13 11.07 7.00
C CYS A 12 -4.29 12.02 8.19
N ARG A 13 -4.75 13.24 7.90
CA ARG A 13 -5.12 14.22 8.93
C ARG A 13 -6.62 14.17 9.13
N GLY A 14 -7.05 13.74 10.31
CA GLY A 14 -8.45 13.38 10.53
C GLY A 14 -8.74 12.06 9.83
N ASN A 15 -9.90 11.50 10.03
CA ASN A 15 -10.21 10.19 9.46
C ASN A 15 -11.73 10.06 9.31
N PRO A 16 -12.34 10.64 8.23
CA PRO A 16 -11.67 11.09 6.99
C PRO A 16 -11.09 12.51 7.05
N GLY A 17 -10.24 12.80 6.05
CA GLY A 17 -9.61 14.11 5.88
C GLY A 17 -8.54 14.06 4.79
N PRO A 18 -7.71 15.11 4.68
CA PRO A 18 -6.61 15.11 3.72
C PRO A 18 -5.62 13.99 4.05
N GLY A 19 -5.20 13.25 3.05
CA GLY A 19 -4.26 12.14 3.22
C GLY A 19 -3.21 12.09 2.14
N GLY A 20 -2.12 11.38 2.42
CA GLY A 20 -1.04 11.17 1.49
C GLY A 20 -0.51 9.75 1.54
N TRP A 21 0.13 9.34 0.46
CA TRP A 21 0.82 8.07 0.36
C TRP A 21 2.26 8.30 -0.08
N GLY A 22 3.16 7.44 0.37
CA GLY A 22 4.58 7.50 0.04
C GLY A 22 5.12 6.13 -0.31
N VAL A 23 6.03 6.10 -1.29
CA VAL A 23 6.68 4.89 -1.78
C VAL A 23 8.16 5.19 -2.00
N LEU A 24 9.02 4.34 -1.46
CA LEU A 24 10.43 4.33 -1.82
C LEU A 24 10.71 3.09 -2.65
N LEU A 25 11.12 3.29 -3.89
CA LEU A 25 11.52 2.20 -4.79
C LEU A 25 13.04 2.07 -4.73
N ARG A 26 13.53 0.85 -4.53
CA ARG A 26 14.97 0.56 -4.65
C ARG A 26 15.16 -0.48 -5.74
N ILE A 27 15.76 -0.07 -6.85
CA ILE A 27 16.01 -0.91 -8.02
C ILE A 27 17.51 -1.00 -8.21
N ASP A 28 18.07 -2.20 -7.99
CA ASP A 28 19.51 -2.46 -8.09
C ASP A 28 20.35 -1.44 -7.30
N GLY A 29 19.86 -1.06 -6.11
CA GLY A 29 20.53 -0.13 -5.21
C GLY A 29 20.22 1.35 -5.45
N GLY A 30 19.61 1.71 -6.58
CA GLY A 30 19.17 3.08 -6.84
C GLY A 30 17.80 3.35 -6.24
N GLU A 31 17.63 4.50 -5.60
CA GLU A 31 16.38 4.85 -4.91
C GLU A 31 15.56 5.87 -5.68
N THR A 32 14.27 5.63 -5.82
CA THR A 32 13.32 6.53 -6.47
C THR A 32 12.12 6.73 -5.54
N PRO A 33 11.81 7.97 -5.16
CA PRO A 33 10.64 8.26 -4.34
C PRO A 33 9.41 8.51 -5.20
N LEU A 34 8.25 8.05 -4.73
CA LEU A 34 6.94 8.39 -5.29
C LEU A 34 6.05 8.87 -4.15
N TRP A 35 5.19 9.84 -4.43
CA TRP A 35 4.23 10.31 -3.44
C TRP A 35 3.03 10.96 -4.11
N GLY A 36 1.93 11.03 -3.37
CA GLY A 36 0.72 11.70 -3.82
C GLY A 36 -0.24 11.87 -2.67
N GLY A 37 -1.35 12.54 -2.92
CA GLY A 37 -2.32 12.81 -1.88
C GLY A 37 -3.74 12.95 -2.40
N GLU A 38 -4.70 12.94 -1.47
CA GLU A 38 -6.12 13.12 -1.73
C GLU A 38 -6.72 14.05 -0.68
N ASN A 39 -7.68 14.88 -1.09
CA ASN A 39 -8.29 15.86 -0.18
C ASN A 39 -9.21 15.24 0.86
N ASN A 40 -9.83 14.12 0.56
CA ASN A 40 -10.78 13.46 1.46
C ASN A 40 -10.60 11.94 1.38
N THR A 41 -9.92 11.39 2.36
CA THR A 41 -9.58 9.97 2.38
C THR A 41 -9.42 9.48 3.83
N THR A 42 -8.87 8.30 4.01
CA THR A 42 -8.58 7.72 5.32
C THR A 42 -7.16 7.16 5.35
N ASN A 43 -6.64 6.93 6.54
CA ASN A 43 -5.31 6.33 6.69
C ASN A 43 -5.24 4.96 5.98
N ASN A 44 -6.25 4.11 6.18
CA ASN A 44 -6.28 2.79 5.56
C ASN A 44 -6.32 2.86 4.04
N ARG A 45 -7.07 3.82 3.46
CA ARG A 45 -7.08 4.00 2.01
C ARG A 45 -5.72 4.44 1.49
N MET A 46 -5.02 5.29 2.22
CA MET A 46 -3.68 5.75 1.80
C MET A 46 -2.64 4.65 1.90
N GLU A 47 -2.75 3.76 2.89
CA GLU A 47 -1.90 2.58 2.98
C GLU A 47 -2.10 1.65 1.78
N LEU A 48 -3.34 1.40 1.40
CA LEU A 48 -3.66 0.62 0.20
C LEU A 48 -3.18 1.31 -1.07
N LYS A 49 -3.39 2.63 -1.16
CA LYS A 49 -3.01 3.42 -2.33
C LYS A 49 -1.49 3.38 -2.56
N ALA A 50 -0.70 3.45 -1.50
CA ALA A 50 0.75 3.36 -1.60
C ALA A 50 1.17 2.04 -2.24
N ALA A 51 0.61 0.92 -1.79
CA ALA A 51 0.91 -0.39 -2.36
C ALA A 51 0.46 -0.48 -3.82
N ILE A 52 -0.72 0.04 -4.15
CA ILE A 52 -1.24 0.06 -5.52
C ILE A 52 -0.31 0.86 -6.43
N MET A 53 0.07 2.07 -6.03
CA MET A 53 0.93 2.93 -6.84
C MET A 53 2.32 2.33 -7.03
N ALA A 54 2.83 1.62 -6.02
CA ALA A 54 4.09 0.90 -6.14
C ALA A 54 4.00 -0.19 -7.20
N LEU A 55 2.95 -1.00 -7.17
CA LEU A 55 2.79 -2.10 -8.13
C LEU A 55 2.51 -1.59 -9.55
N GLU A 56 1.74 -0.51 -9.68
CA GLU A 56 1.46 0.09 -11.00
C GLU A 56 2.70 0.66 -11.67
N TYR A 57 3.75 0.95 -10.92
CA TYR A 57 5.00 1.42 -11.47
C TYR A 57 5.71 0.35 -12.31
N PHE A 58 5.46 -0.92 -12.03
CA PHE A 58 6.12 -2.05 -12.69
C PHE A 58 5.18 -2.80 -13.62
N GLU A 59 5.78 -3.45 -14.64
CA GLU A 59 5.05 -4.30 -15.58
C GLU A 59 4.65 -5.62 -14.94
N GLU A 60 3.73 -6.33 -15.59
CA GLU A 60 3.33 -7.68 -15.17
C GLU A 60 4.52 -8.64 -15.16
N ASN A 61 4.42 -9.67 -14.35
CA ASN A 61 5.44 -10.72 -14.17
C ASN A 61 6.74 -10.29 -13.52
N ILE A 62 6.87 -9.02 -13.12
CA ILE A 62 8.04 -8.55 -12.38
C ILE A 62 8.04 -9.16 -10.97
N ALA A 63 9.22 -9.55 -10.50
CA ALA A 63 9.41 -10.01 -9.13
C ALA A 63 9.90 -8.85 -8.27
N LEU A 64 9.27 -8.62 -7.13
CA LEU A 64 9.63 -7.55 -6.20
C LEU A 64 9.21 -7.89 -4.78
N SER A 65 9.78 -7.17 -3.82
CA SER A 65 9.33 -7.24 -2.43
C SER A 65 8.66 -5.93 -2.04
N ILE A 66 7.60 -6.01 -1.24
CA ILE A 66 6.96 -4.84 -0.64
C ILE A 66 7.05 -4.97 0.88
N THR A 67 7.57 -3.93 1.52
CA THR A 67 7.64 -3.82 2.97
C THR A 67 6.72 -2.69 3.42
N THR A 68 5.83 -2.99 4.37
CA THR A 68 4.91 -2.01 4.95
C THR A 68 4.80 -2.21 6.46
N ASP A 69 4.42 -1.16 7.18
CA ASP A 69 4.11 -1.25 8.61
C ASP A 69 2.60 -1.32 8.88
N SER A 70 1.77 -1.29 7.84
CA SER A 70 0.32 -1.30 7.99
C SER A 70 -0.20 -2.67 8.41
N THR A 71 -0.75 -2.76 9.61
CA THR A 71 -1.42 -3.99 10.07
C THR A 71 -2.71 -4.24 9.28
N TYR A 72 -3.36 -3.17 8.82
CA TYR A 72 -4.57 -3.28 8.00
C TYR A 72 -4.27 -3.98 6.67
N VAL A 73 -3.21 -3.57 5.97
CA VAL A 73 -2.79 -4.20 4.72
C VAL A 73 -2.35 -5.63 4.97
N LYS A 74 -1.58 -5.86 6.04
CA LYS A 74 -1.14 -7.20 6.42
C LYS A 74 -2.33 -8.14 6.65
N ASP A 75 -3.26 -7.72 7.48
CA ASP A 75 -4.41 -8.57 7.82
C ASP A 75 -5.30 -8.82 6.61
N GLY A 76 -5.49 -7.82 5.76
CA GLY A 76 -6.25 -7.99 4.54
C GLY A 76 -5.62 -9.01 3.60
N MET A 77 -4.31 -8.90 3.37
CA MET A 77 -3.60 -9.80 2.46
C MET A 77 -3.49 -11.23 2.99
N THR A 78 -3.34 -11.39 4.32
CA THR A 78 -3.07 -12.71 4.91
C THR A 78 -4.30 -13.39 5.49
N LYS A 79 -5.34 -12.65 5.87
CA LYS A 79 -6.49 -13.20 6.59
C LYS A 79 -7.82 -13.00 5.88
N TRP A 80 -8.06 -11.85 5.23
CA TRP A 80 -9.39 -11.47 4.77
C TRP A 80 -9.62 -11.65 3.28
N LEU A 81 -8.60 -11.48 2.46
CA LEU A 81 -8.73 -11.37 1.00
C LEU A 81 -9.38 -12.60 0.37
N GLU A 82 -8.91 -13.79 0.70
CA GLU A 82 -9.44 -15.02 0.13
C GLU A 82 -10.91 -15.23 0.47
N ASN A 83 -11.29 -14.90 1.72
CA ASN A 83 -12.67 -14.99 2.16
C ASN A 83 -13.57 -13.99 1.41
N TRP A 84 -13.10 -12.76 1.23
CA TRP A 84 -13.84 -11.76 0.46
C TRP A 84 -14.06 -12.20 -0.98
N LYS A 85 -13.02 -12.73 -1.62
CA LYS A 85 -13.10 -13.21 -3.01
C LYS A 85 -14.11 -14.34 -3.12
N SER A 86 -14.13 -15.29 -2.18
CA SER A 86 -15.06 -16.42 -2.20
C SER A 86 -16.51 -16.00 -1.97
N LYS A 87 -16.74 -14.81 -1.40
CA LYS A 87 -18.07 -14.29 -1.10
C LYS A 87 -18.44 -13.08 -1.97
N ASN A 88 -17.84 -12.97 -3.15
CA ASN A 88 -18.10 -11.88 -4.10
C ASN A 88 -17.92 -10.49 -3.50
N TRP A 89 -16.94 -10.34 -2.60
CA TRP A 89 -16.62 -9.06 -1.96
C TRP A 89 -17.76 -8.49 -1.11
N LEU A 90 -18.56 -9.37 -0.55
CA LEU A 90 -19.66 -8.98 0.34
C LEU A 90 -19.37 -9.39 1.78
N THR A 91 -19.81 -8.57 2.72
CA THR A 91 -19.73 -8.88 4.15
C THR A 91 -20.82 -9.89 4.53
N ALA A 92 -20.82 -10.36 5.79
CA ALA A 92 -21.83 -11.26 6.30
C ALA A 92 -23.25 -10.66 6.19
N SER A 93 -23.39 -9.34 6.27
CA SER A 93 -24.64 -8.63 6.09
C SER A 93 -24.95 -8.29 4.63
N LYS A 94 -24.19 -8.86 3.69
CA LYS A 94 -24.33 -8.70 2.24
C LYS A 94 -24.13 -7.27 1.74
N LYS A 95 -23.31 -6.51 2.46
CA LYS A 95 -22.87 -5.17 2.04
C LYS A 95 -21.48 -5.28 1.42
N PRO A 96 -21.12 -4.35 0.49
CA PRO A 96 -19.75 -4.36 -0.07
C PRO A 96 -18.69 -4.25 1.03
N VAL A 97 -17.60 -4.95 0.86
CA VAL A 97 -16.44 -4.87 1.74
C VAL A 97 -15.93 -3.43 1.75
N LYS A 98 -15.58 -2.92 2.93
CA LYS A 98 -15.04 -1.56 3.07
C LYS A 98 -13.75 -1.41 2.26
N ASN A 99 -13.64 -0.30 1.54
CA ASN A 99 -12.52 -0.03 0.63
C ASN A 99 -12.38 -1.09 -0.49
N LYS A 100 -13.50 -1.69 -0.88
CA LYS A 100 -13.53 -2.72 -1.92
C LYS A 100 -12.81 -2.28 -3.19
N ASP A 101 -13.01 -1.04 -3.63
CA ASP A 101 -12.41 -0.50 -4.86
C ASP A 101 -10.88 -0.65 -4.83
N LEU A 102 -10.26 -0.30 -3.72
CA LEU A 102 -8.80 -0.40 -3.57
C LEU A 102 -8.33 -1.84 -3.37
N TRP A 103 -9.08 -2.64 -2.60
CA TRP A 103 -8.72 -4.04 -2.39
C TRP A 103 -8.78 -4.86 -3.67
N VAL A 104 -9.81 -4.63 -4.50
CA VAL A 104 -9.93 -5.31 -5.80
C VAL A 104 -8.77 -4.94 -6.71
N LYS A 105 -8.42 -3.66 -6.75
CA LYS A 105 -7.29 -3.17 -7.57
C LYS A 105 -5.97 -3.77 -7.09
N LEU A 106 -5.75 -3.78 -5.79
CA LEU A 106 -4.53 -4.35 -5.21
C LEU A 106 -4.42 -5.85 -5.51
N ASP A 107 -5.53 -6.59 -5.38
CA ASP A 107 -5.57 -8.01 -5.68
C ASP A 107 -5.21 -8.28 -7.16
N GLU A 108 -5.78 -7.51 -8.09
CA GLU A 108 -5.45 -7.64 -9.52
C GLU A 108 -3.97 -7.43 -9.79
N LEU A 109 -3.39 -6.37 -9.23
CA LEU A 109 -1.98 -6.06 -9.43
C LEU A 109 -1.08 -7.12 -8.78
N ASN A 110 -1.44 -7.57 -7.60
CA ASN A 110 -0.67 -8.58 -6.87
C ASN A 110 -0.67 -9.93 -7.61
N SER A 111 -1.80 -10.30 -8.22
CA SER A 111 -1.94 -11.59 -8.90
C SER A 111 -1.18 -11.67 -10.21
N THR A 112 -0.84 -10.53 -10.83
CA THR A 112 -0.11 -10.49 -12.10
C THR A 112 1.39 -10.22 -11.94
N ARG A 113 1.87 -10.09 -10.71
CA ARG A 113 3.28 -9.87 -10.38
C ARG A 113 3.72 -10.88 -9.33
N GLN A 114 5.02 -11.05 -9.18
CA GLN A 114 5.60 -11.97 -8.18
C GLN A 114 5.99 -11.14 -6.96
N VAL A 115 5.04 -10.92 -6.07
CA VAL A 115 5.22 -10.03 -4.92
C VAL A 115 5.48 -10.83 -3.65
N SER A 116 6.59 -10.52 -2.98
CA SER A 116 6.90 -11.03 -1.65
C SER A 116 6.59 -9.90 -0.65
N TRP A 117 5.70 -10.18 0.30
CA TRP A 117 5.26 -9.20 1.29
C TRP A 117 6.03 -9.35 2.58
N PHE A 118 6.50 -8.22 3.11
CA PHE A 118 7.18 -8.16 4.42
C PHE A 118 6.53 -7.09 5.27
N TRP A 119 6.40 -7.36 6.55
CA TRP A 119 5.80 -6.42 7.49
C TRP A 119 6.80 -6.08 8.56
N VAL A 120 6.94 -4.78 8.86
CA VAL A 120 7.79 -4.27 9.91
C VAL A 120 6.92 -3.55 10.94
N LYS A 121 7.44 -3.43 12.15
CA LYS A 121 6.76 -2.71 13.21
C LYS A 121 6.87 -1.21 12.97
N ALA A 122 5.76 -0.48 13.10
CA ALA A 122 5.75 0.97 12.95
C ALA A 122 6.75 1.62 13.89
N HIS A 123 7.47 2.62 13.38
CA HIS A 123 8.44 3.41 14.15
C HIS A 123 9.52 2.59 14.84
N ALA A 124 9.92 1.48 14.23
CA ALA A 124 10.97 0.62 14.77
C ALA A 124 12.38 1.00 14.29
N GLY A 125 12.58 2.21 13.78
CA GLY A 125 13.87 2.68 13.31
C GLY A 125 14.31 2.15 11.95
N HIS A 126 13.37 1.64 11.16
CA HIS A 126 13.64 1.14 9.82
C HIS A 126 13.77 2.33 8.85
N ARG A 127 14.96 2.59 8.35
CA ARG A 127 15.29 3.75 7.53
C ARG A 127 14.34 3.92 6.35
N GLU A 128 14.15 2.88 5.57
CA GLU A 128 13.36 2.92 4.34
C GLU A 128 11.88 3.17 4.64
N ASN A 129 11.38 2.59 5.71
CA ASN A 129 10.00 2.80 6.13
C ASN A 129 9.79 4.23 6.63
N GLU A 130 10.78 4.80 7.30
CA GLU A 130 10.74 6.20 7.74
C GLU A 130 10.73 7.16 6.55
N ILE A 131 11.45 6.83 5.47
CA ILE A 131 11.43 7.63 4.24
C ILE A 131 10.04 7.57 3.60
N ALA A 132 9.42 6.40 3.54
CA ALA A 132 8.07 6.27 3.01
C ALA A 132 7.07 7.08 3.84
N ASP A 133 7.20 7.07 5.17
CA ASP A 133 6.38 7.87 6.08
C ASP A 133 6.56 9.37 5.80
N MET A 134 7.79 9.82 5.65
CA MET A 134 8.10 11.20 5.31
C MET A 134 7.45 11.61 3.99
N LEU A 135 7.51 10.76 2.97
CA LEU A 135 6.90 11.03 1.67
C LEU A 135 5.38 11.13 1.77
N ALA A 136 4.74 10.27 2.55
CA ALA A 136 3.30 10.32 2.78
C ALA A 136 2.89 11.64 3.44
N ASN A 137 3.66 12.09 4.43
CA ASN A 137 3.40 13.35 5.13
C ASN A 137 3.72 14.58 4.27
N LEU A 138 4.71 14.48 3.40
CA LEU A 138 5.03 15.55 2.46
C LEU A 138 3.85 15.84 1.54
N SER A 139 3.16 14.81 1.10
CA SER A 139 1.95 14.94 0.28
C SER A 139 0.84 15.69 1.01
N LEU A 140 0.71 15.49 2.33
CA LEU A 140 -0.27 16.20 3.15
C LEU A 140 -0.02 17.71 3.19
N ILE A 141 1.24 18.12 3.18
CA ILE A 141 1.61 19.54 3.24
C ILE A 141 1.20 20.27 1.95
N HIS A 142 1.13 19.56 0.83
CA HIS A 142 0.88 20.15 -0.48
C HIS A 142 -0.55 19.96 -0.99
N ILE A 143 -1.43 19.47 -0.15
CA ILE A 143 -2.86 19.34 -0.50
C ILE A 143 -3.63 20.62 -0.20
#